data_3614fcd0e8bbc85e9a3ddfffd7224a6a
#
_entry.id   3614fcd0e8bbc85e9a3ddfffd7224a6a
#
_cell.length_a   1.000
_cell.length_b   1.000
_cell.length_c   1.000
_cell.angle_alpha   90.00
_cell.angle_beta   90.00
_cell.angle_gamma   90.00
#
_symmetry.space_group_name_H-M   'P 1'
#
loop_
_entity.id
_entity.type
_entity.pdbx_description
1 polymer ?
#
loop_
_entity_poly.entity_id
_entity_poly.type
_entity_poly.pdbx_seq_one_letter_code
_entity_poly.pdbx_strand_id
1 'polypeptide(L)'
;FHNHLYTFDDRTGLVFELVKGNRALPRFILMEGNGDTDKGQKTEWATVKDDRIIAGSFGKEYTSSDGSIVNTNNMWVSIIDKDGSVSHENWTGQFNKLRKAVDVSYPGYMIHEAVSWSDVHKQWVILPRRVSKEPYDEVEDERRGSNLVLLASEDFDQVEIRHITPLTPTRGFSEFKFLPKSDDTIIVALKSEENEEMQSQNTYITVFSLNGDILLEETAIPGNHKFEGLEFFYFCLICFETRITVFTYL
;
A
#
# COMPACT_ATOMS: atom_id res chain seq x y z
N PHE A 1 0.82 14.59 -6.23
CA PHE A 1 1.83 14.74 -7.26
C PHE A 1 1.62 16.07 -7.99
N HIS A 2 2.66 16.95 -8.05
CA HIS A 2 2.60 18.28 -8.68
C HIS A 2 1.39 19.14 -8.23
N ASN A 3 1.04 19.12 -6.96
CA ASN A 3 -0.13 19.78 -6.37
C ASN A 3 -1.49 19.27 -6.89
N HIS A 4 -1.51 18.13 -7.56
CA HIS A 4 -2.72 17.40 -7.90
C HIS A 4 -2.92 16.22 -6.96
N LEU A 5 -4.17 15.94 -6.61
CA LEU A 5 -4.55 14.79 -5.82
C LEU A 5 -5.07 13.71 -6.76
N TYR A 6 -4.50 12.51 -6.66
CA TYR A 6 -4.90 11.36 -7.46
C TYR A 6 -5.51 10.28 -6.57
N THR A 7 -6.45 9.52 -7.13
CA THR A 7 -6.96 8.28 -6.57
C THR A 7 -6.94 7.20 -7.63
N PHE A 8 -6.79 5.96 -7.19
CA PHE A 8 -6.60 4.80 -8.06
C PHE A 8 -7.78 3.86 -7.86
N ASP A 9 -8.34 3.38 -8.96
CA ASP A 9 -9.34 2.32 -8.90
C ASP A 9 -8.64 0.95 -8.83
N ASP A 10 -9.07 0.11 -7.90
CA ASP A 10 -8.41 -1.17 -7.61
C ASP A 10 -8.75 -2.30 -8.62
N ARG A 11 -9.65 -2.05 -9.58
CA ARG A 11 -10.14 -3.10 -10.48
C ARG A 11 -9.95 -2.80 -11.95
N THR A 12 -10.05 -1.53 -12.32
CA THR A 12 -10.06 -1.12 -13.74
C THR A 12 -8.74 -0.56 -14.22
N GLY A 13 -7.81 -0.26 -13.29
CA GLY A 13 -6.57 0.43 -13.59
C GLY A 13 -6.75 1.93 -13.88
N LEU A 14 -7.94 2.48 -13.66
CA LEU A 14 -8.21 3.89 -13.85
C LEU A 14 -7.57 4.73 -12.73
N VAL A 15 -6.92 5.82 -13.13
CA VAL A 15 -6.38 6.83 -12.22
C VAL A 15 -7.15 8.11 -12.42
N PHE A 16 -7.71 8.63 -11.34
CA PHE A 16 -8.50 9.86 -11.34
C PHE A 16 -7.77 10.98 -10.62
N GLU A 17 -7.82 12.17 -11.18
CA GLU A 17 -7.50 13.40 -10.48
C GLU A 17 -8.74 13.91 -9.74
N LEU A 18 -8.61 14.15 -8.45
CA LEU A 18 -9.65 14.76 -7.62
C LEU A 18 -9.53 16.29 -7.71
N VAL A 19 -10.51 16.92 -8.31
CA VAL A 19 -10.53 18.37 -8.50
C VAL A 19 -11.61 19.03 -7.63
N LYS A 20 -11.51 20.36 -7.46
CA LYS A 20 -12.50 21.13 -6.70
C LYS A 20 -13.94 20.83 -7.18
N GLY A 21 -14.87 20.78 -6.21
CA GLY A 21 -16.29 20.49 -6.49
C GLY A 21 -16.61 19.00 -6.54
N ASN A 22 -15.84 18.18 -5.82
CA ASN A 22 -16.06 16.74 -5.67
C ASN A 22 -16.17 16.00 -7.02
N ARG A 23 -15.31 16.35 -7.98
CA ARG A 23 -15.25 15.69 -9.28
C ARG A 23 -13.97 14.86 -9.37
N ALA A 24 -14.12 13.64 -9.87
CA ALA A 24 -13.03 12.76 -10.26
C ALA A 24 -12.89 12.79 -11.79
N LEU A 25 -11.74 13.19 -12.29
CA LEU A 25 -11.44 13.26 -13.73
C LEU A 25 -10.48 12.14 -14.10
N PRO A 26 -10.85 11.21 -15.01
CA PRO A 26 -9.91 10.15 -15.43
C PRO A 26 -8.69 10.78 -16.12
N ARG A 27 -7.51 10.33 -15.76
CA ARG A 27 -6.24 10.84 -16.29
C ARG A 27 -5.40 9.76 -16.96
N PHE A 28 -5.35 8.57 -16.34
CA PHE A 28 -4.53 7.48 -16.85
C PHE A 28 -5.32 6.16 -16.77
N ILE A 29 -4.89 5.21 -17.59
CA ILE A 29 -5.28 3.80 -17.49
C ILE A 29 -3.97 3.01 -17.34
N LEU A 30 -3.85 2.29 -16.23
CA LEU A 30 -2.72 1.41 -15.96
C LEU A 30 -3.11 -0.03 -16.29
N MET A 31 -2.35 -0.67 -17.17
CA MET A 31 -2.55 -2.09 -17.50
C MET A 31 -1.69 -2.95 -16.61
N GLU A 32 -2.12 -4.17 -16.27
CA GLU A 32 -1.35 -5.10 -15.46
C GLU A 32 -0.11 -5.63 -16.19
N GLY A 33 0.83 -6.21 -15.44
CA GLY A 33 2.03 -6.83 -15.98
C GLY A 33 2.92 -5.84 -16.72
N ASN A 34 3.39 -6.20 -17.89
CA ASN A 34 4.26 -5.36 -18.73
C ASN A 34 3.50 -4.26 -19.49
N GLY A 35 2.21 -4.10 -19.23
CA GLY A 35 1.35 -3.14 -19.92
C GLY A 35 0.74 -3.62 -21.24
N ASP A 36 1.14 -4.79 -21.74
CA ASP A 36 0.62 -5.40 -22.97
C ASP A 36 -0.38 -6.52 -22.62
N THR A 37 -1.43 -6.14 -21.89
CA THR A 37 -2.52 -7.03 -21.47
C THR A 37 -3.86 -6.35 -21.72
N ASP A 38 -4.95 -7.09 -21.64
CA ASP A 38 -6.32 -6.60 -21.78
C ASP A 38 -7.01 -6.30 -20.44
N LYS A 39 -6.24 -6.35 -19.34
CA LYS A 39 -6.74 -6.18 -18.00
C LYS A 39 -6.08 -4.99 -17.29
N GLY A 40 -6.89 -4.15 -16.64
CA GLY A 40 -6.41 -3.05 -15.82
C GLY A 40 -5.61 -3.53 -14.61
N GLN A 41 -4.61 -2.76 -14.21
CA GLN A 41 -3.83 -3.03 -13.01
C GLN A 41 -4.71 -2.92 -11.77
N LYS A 42 -4.65 -3.91 -10.91
CA LYS A 42 -5.17 -3.83 -9.55
C LYS A 42 -4.19 -3.02 -8.71
N THR A 43 -4.44 -1.71 -8.61
CA THR A 43 -3.54 -0.82 -7.85
C THR A 43 -3.87 -0.86 -6.37
N GLU A 44 -2.91 -1.27 -5.56
CA GLU A 44 -3.04 -1.40 -4.11
C GLU A 44 -2.25 -0.33 -3.35
N TRP A 45 -1.27 0.26 -3.99
CA TRP A 45 -0.46 1.32 -3.40
C TRP A 45 0.12 2.22 -4.48
N ALA A 46 0.40 3.47 -4.10
CA ALA A 46 1.11 4.41 -4.95
C ALA A 46 1.96 5.37 -4.11
N THR A 47 3.13 5.71 -4.64
CA THR A 47 4.05 6.67 -4.02
C THR A 47 4.69 7.56 -5.06
N VAL A 48 5.32 8.65 -4.62
CA VAL A 48 6.13 9.50 -5.47
C VAL A 48 7.61 9.25 -5.19
N LYS A 49 8.39 9.00 -6.25
CA LYS A 49 9.85 8.88 -6.20
C LYS A 49 10.44 9.50 -7.46
N ASP A 50 11.48 10.31 -7.28
CA ASP A 50 12.20 10.96 -8.39
C ASP A 50 11.27 11.69 -9.38
N ASP A 51 10.31 12.44 -8.85
CA ASP A 51 9.32 13.21 -9.63
C ASP A 51 8.46 12.34 -10.57
N ARG A 52 8.16 11.10 -10.15
CA ARG A 52 7.30 10.12 -10.83
C ARG A 52 6.36 9.47 -9.84
N ILE A 53 5.17 9.09 -10.30
CA ILE A 53 4.29 8.20 -9.52
C ILE A 53 4.70 6.76 -9.82
N ILE A 54 4.93 5.98 -8.78
CA ILE A 54 5.10 4.53 -8.87
C ILE A 54 3.87 3.90 -8.23
N ALA A 55 3.14 3.08 -8.98
CA ALA A 55 1.92 2.42 -8.55
C ALA A 55 2.07 0.91 -8.68
N GLY A 56 1.78 0.17 -7.62
CA GLY A 56 1.92 -1.28 -7.58
C GLY A 56 0.66 -2.01 -7.15
N SER A 57 0.63 -3.30 -7.44
CA SER A 57 -0.36 -4.24 -6.97
C SER A 57 0.12 -4.95 -5.70
N PHE A 58 -0.57 -5.99 -5.26
CA PHE A 58 -0.29 -6.67 -3.99
C PHE A 58 1.02 -7.50 -3.95
N GLY A 59 1.78 -7.58 -5.06
CA GLY A 59 3.17 -8.10 -5.05
C GLY A 59 3.31 -9.60 -4.84
N LYS A 60 2.31 -10.41 -5.22
CA LYS A 60 2.40 -11.87 -5.21
C LYS A 60 1.95 -12.47 -6.55
N GLU A 61 2.32 -13.72 -6.77
CA GLU A 61 1.88 -14.52 -7.90
C GLU A 61 0.35 -14.63 -7.91
N TYR A 62 -0.25 -14.60 -9.10
CA TYR A 62 -1.63 -15.02 -9.29
C TYR A 62 -1.65 -16.53 -9.47
N THR A 63 -2.36 -17.22 -8.59
CA THR A 63 -2.41 -18.68 -8.55
C THR A 63 -3.83 -19.17 -8.86
N SER A 64 -3.93 -20.34 -9.48
CA SER A 64 -5.17 -21.09 -9.60
C SER A 64 -5.53 -21.80 -8.28
N SER A 65 -6.72 -22.40 -8.22
CA SER A 65 -7.22 -23.10 -7.03
C SER A 65 -6.39 -24.32 -6.63
N ASP A 66 -5.61 -24.89 -7.56
CA ASP A 66 -4.68 -26.00 -7.27
C ASP A 66 -3.29 -25.51 -6.82
N GLY A 67 -3.10 -24.19 -6.68
CA GLY A 67 -1.85 -23.57 -6.28
C GLY A 67 -0.84 -23.34 -7.40
N SER A 68 -1.12 -23.73 -8.65
CA SER A 68 -0.22 -23.45 -9.76
C SER A 68 -0.19 -21.96 -10.10
N ILE A 69 0.99 -21.45 -10.46
CA ILE A 69 1.16 -20.05 -10.87
C ILE A 69 0.56 -19.85 -12.26
N VAL A 70 -0.43 -18.99 -12.37
CA VAL A 70 -1.05 -18.57 -13.63
C VAL A 70 -0.21 -17.47 -14.29
N ASN A 71 0.15 -16.43 -13.53
CA ASN A 71 1.00 -15.33 -13.97
C ASN A 71 1.63 -14.60 -12.81
N THR A 72 2.52 -13.65 -13.11
CA THR A 72 3.19 -12.77 -12.14
C THR A 72 2.88 -11.28 -12.40
N ASN A 73 1.76 -10.99 -13.06
CA ASN A 73 1.41 -9.61 -13.45
C ASN A 73 1.29 -8.67 -12.24
N ASN A 74 0.83 -9.18 -11.09
CA ASN A 74 0.74 -8.41 -9.85
C ASN A 74 2.11 -8.12 -9.19
N MET A 75 3.20 -8.61 -9.76
CA MET A 75 4.57 -8.32 -9.33
C MET A 75 5.24 -7.26 -10.23
N TRP A 76 4.48 -6.57 -11.05
CA TRP A 76 4.90 -5.42 -11.82
C TRP A 76 4.41 -4.13 -11.19
N VAL A 77 5.10 -3.04 -11.45
CA VAL A 77 4.70 -1.68 -11.09
C VAL A 77 4.54 -0.84 -12.35
N SER A 78 3.56 0.06 -12.33
CA SER A 78 3.40 1.10 -13.35
C SER A 78 4.07 2.37 -12.87
N ILE A 79 4.74 3.07 -13.77
CA ILE A 79 5.43 4.33 -13.52
C ILE A 79 4.81 5.40 -14.41
N ILE A 80 4.26 6.45 -13.79
CA ILE A 80 3.73 7.61 -14.49
C ILE A 80 4.75 8.74 -14.37
N ASP A 81 5.33 9.10 -15.49
CA ASP A 81 6.27 10.21 -15.58
C ASP A 81 5.54 11.57 -15.53
N LYS A 82 6.30 12.64 -15.27
CA LYS A 82 5.80 14.03 -15.21
C LYS A 82 5.15 14.53 -16.50
N ASP A 83 5.52 13.95 -17.64
CA ASP A 83 4.91 14.26 -18.95
C ASP A 83 3.63 13.45 -19.23
N GLY A 84 3.25 12.56 -18.31
CA GLY A 84 2.08 11.70 -18.40
C GLY A 84 2.33 10.39 -19.15
N SER A 85 3.56 10.11 -19.58
CA SER A 85 3.88 8.80 -20.14
C SER A 85 3.83 7.72 -19.07
N VAL A 86 3.42 6.51 -19.46
CA VAL A 86 3.31 5.35 -18.58
C VAL A 86 4.28 4.27 -19.05
N SER A 87 5.08 3.76 -18.13
CA SER A 87 5.96 2.62 -18.33
C SER A 87 5.75 1.57 -17.24
N HIS A 88 6.28 0.36 -17.44
CA HIS A 88 6.10 -0.77 -16.52
C HIS A 88 7.46 -1.37 -16.17
N GLU A 89 7.61 -1.76 -14.91
CA GLU A 89 8.84 -2.40 -14.40
C GLU A 89 8.51 -3.69 -13.65
N ASN A 90 9.30 -4.74 -13.91
CA ASN A 90 9.15 -6.02 -13.22
C ASN A 90 9.83 -5.98 -11.85
N TRP A 91 9.05 -6.04 -10.79
CA TRP A 91 9.51 -6.04 -9.40
C TRP A 91 9.53 -7.43 -8.75
N THR A 92 9.48 -8.49 -9.52
CA THR A 92 9.56 -9.86 -8.99
C THR A 92 10.81 -10.04 -8.10
N GLY A 93 11.95 -9.48 -8.54
CA GLY A 93 13.19 -9.52 -7.77
C GLY A 93 13.08 -8.77 -6.44
N GLN A 94 12.49 -7.58 -6.43
CA GLN A 94 12.28 -6.73 -5.26
C GLN A 94 11.36 -7.41 -4.24
N PHE A 95 10.19 -7.89 -4.66
CA PHE A 95 9.27 -8.60 -3.80
C PHE A 95 9.87 -9.89 -3.22
N ASN A 96 10.67 -10.62 -3.99
CA ASN A 96 11.36 -11.81 -3.49
C ASN A 96 12.44 -11.48 -2.46
N LYS A 97 13.15 -10.34 -2.59
CA LYS A 97 14.10 -9.85 -1.57
C LYS A 97 13.37 -9.52 -0.27
N LEU A 98 12.21 -8.83 -0.33
CA LEU A 98 11.38 -8.54 0.84
C LEU A 98 10.91 -9.82 1.55
N ARG A 99 10.38 -10.79 0.79
CA ARG A 99 9.96 -12.10 1.33
C ARG A 99 11.13 -12.82 2.01
N LYS A 100 12.27 -12.87 1.34
CA LYS A 100 13.47 -13.53 1.87
C LYS A 100 13.95 -12.90 3.17
N ALA A 101 13.84 -11.58 3.31
CA ALA A 101 14.25 -10.89 4.54
C ALA A 101 13.45 -11.35 5.77
N VAL A 102 12.19 -11.78 5.59
CA VAL A 102 11.32 -12.30 6.68
C VAL A 102 11.17 -13.82 6.65
N ASP A 103 12.10 -14.52 5.97
CA ASP A 103 12.13 -15.98 5.87
C ASP A 103 10.82 -16.56 5.28
N VAL A 104 10.30 -15.91 4.25
CA VAL A 104 9.15 -16.34 3.45
C VAL A 104 9.61 -16.65 2.03
N SER A 105 9.17 -17.77 1.48
CA SER A 105 9.40 -18.18 0.10
C SER A 105 8.15 -18.86 -0.44
N TYR A 106 7.99 -18.85 -1.78
CA TYR A 106 6.87 -19.57 -2.41
C TYR A 106 6.80 -21.03 -1.92
N PRO A 107 5.61 -21.58 -1.57
CA PRO A 107 4.27 -21.04 -1.80
C PRO A 107 3.78 -20.03 -0.73
N GLY A 108 4.59 -19.72 0.27
CA GLY A 108 4.33 -18.60 1.16
C GLY A 108 4.29 -17.27 0.39
N TYR A 109 3.67 -16.25 0.97
CA TYR A 109 3.46 -14.99 0.28
C TYR A 109 3.49 -13.78 1.22
N MET A 110 3.52 -12.62 0.60
CA MET A 110 3.38 -11.32 1.24
C MET A 110 2.45 -10.47 0.37
N ILE A 111 1.51 -9.76 0.99
CA ILE A 111 0.61 -8.82 0.31
C ILE A 111 0.95 -7.40 0.75
N HIS A 112 1.10 -6.52 -0.23
CA HIS A 112 1.48 -5.13 -0.06
C HIS A 112 0.33 -4.20 -0.46
N GLU A 113 -0.12 -3.34 0.47
CA GLU A 113 -1.08 -2.27 0.22
C GLU A 113 -0.56 -0.93 0.75
N ALA A 114 0.45 -0.95 1.60
CA ALA A 114 1.02 0.21 2.25
C ALA A 114 2.53 0.30 1.94
N VAL A 115 2.89 1.03 0.89
CA VAL A 115 4.26 1.20 0.40
C VAL A 115 4.51 2.67 0.09
N SER A 116 5.63 3.21 0.57
CA SER A 116 6.04 4.57 0.25
C SER A 116 7.56 4.70 0.14
N TRP A 117 8.00 5.61 -0.69
CA TRP A 117 9.38 6.06 -0.76
C TRP A 117 9.60 7.24 0.18
N SER A 118 10.65 7.20 0.99
CA SER A 118 11.11 8.34 1.77
C SER A 118 12.26 9.04 1.06
N ASP A 119 12.01 10.25 0.59
CA ASP A 119 13.07 11.09 0.03
C ASP A 119 14.06 11.58 1.08
N VAL A 120 13.63 11.66 2.33
CA VAL A 120 14.47 12.08 3.47
C VAL A 120 15.49 10.99 3.79
N HIS A 121 15.02 9.75 3.93
CA HIS A 121 15.86 8.61 4.31
C HIS A 121 16.43 7.85 3.12
N LYS A 122 16.01 8.17 1.88
CA LYS A 122 16.41 7.49 0.63
C LYS A 122 16.20 5.98 0.72
N GLN A 123 15.02 5.59 1.19
CA GLN A 123 14.65 4.18 1.37
C GLN A 123 13.16 3.95 1.11
N TRP A 124 12.84 2.71 0.77
CA TRP A 124 11.48 2.21 0.73
C TRP A 124 11.01 1.88 2.15
N VAL A 125 9.80 2.29 2.48
CA VAL A 125 9.10 1.89 3.70
C VAL A 125 7.89 1.08 3.29
N ILE A 126 7.83 -0.16 3.76
CA ILE A 126 6.81 -1.13 3.38
C ILE A 126 6.18 -1.71 4.65
N LEU A 127 4.86 -1.60 4.75
CA LEU A 127 4.07 -2.20 5.80
C LEU A 127 3.18 -3.29 5.19
N PRO A 128 3.63 -4.56 5.20
CA PRO A 128 2.85 -5.63 4.59
C PRO A 128 1.48 -5.79 5.24
N ARG A 129 0.43 -5.93 4.42
CA ARG A 129 -0.91 -6.26 4.90
C ARG A 129 -0.96 -7.68 5.46
N ARG A 130 -0.43 -8.64 4.68
CA ARG A 130 -0.45 -10.06 4.99
C ARG A 130 0.95 -10.66 4.83
N VAL A 131 1.28 -11.59 5.70
CA VAL A 131 2.52 -12.38 5.62
C VAL A 131 2.22 -13.80 6.03
N SER A 132 2.58 -14.76 5.17
CA SER A 132 2.37 -16.18 5.44
C SER A 132 3.50 -17.04 4.88
N LYS A 133 3.89 -18.07 5.62
CA LYS A 133 4.77 -19.15 5.12
C LYS A 133 3.97 -20.26 4.41
N GLU A 134 2.64 -20.28 4.61
CA GLU A 134 1.74 -21.23 4.00
C GLU A 134 1.21 -20.70 2.66
N PRO A 135 0.72 -21.56 1.77
CA PRO A 135 0.06 -21.15 0.54
C PRO A 135 -1.12 -20.21 0.79
N TYR A 136 -1.44 -19.40 -0.22
CA TYR A 136 -2.62 -18.56 -0.15
C TYR A 136 -3.89 -19.40 -0.05
N ASP A 137 -4.73 -19.04 0.90
CA ASP A 137 -6.07 -19.54 1.12
C ASP A 137 -6.95 -18.34 1.51
N GLU A 138 -8.07 -18.16 0.84
CA GLU A 138 -8.91 -16.97 0.96
C GLU A 138 -9.45 -16.76 2.38
N VAL A 139 -9.86 -17.84 3.05
CA VAL A 139 -10.42 -17.79 4.42
C VAL A 139 -9.29 -17.56 5.44
N GLU A 140 -8.19 -18.29 5.32
CA GLU A 140 -7.07 -18.18 6.25
C GLU A 140 -6.32 -16.84 6.10
N ASP A 141 -6.34 -16.22 4.90
CA ASP A 141 -5.71 -14.92 4.66
C ASP A 141 -6.25 -13.83 5.57
N GLU A 142 -7.55 -13.87 5.91
CA GLU A 142 -8.15 -12.91 6.84
C GLU A 142 -7.41 -12.83 8.19
N ARG A 143 -6.71 -13.90 8.58
CA ARG A 143 -5.98 -14.03 9.87
C ARG A 143 -4.46 -13.97 9.73
N ARG A 144 -3.95 -13.54 8.58
CA ARG A 144 -2.50 -13.43 8.29
C ARG A 144 -2.01 -11.99 8.31
N GLY A 145 -2.67 -11.14 9.09
CA GLY A 145 -2.30 -9.75 9.29
C GLY A 145 -0.86 -9.61 9.81
N SER A 146 -0.24 -8.47 9.47
CA SER A 146 1.16 -8.20 9.78
C SER A 146 1.30 -6.99 10.70
N ASN A 147 2.38 -6.99 11.48
CA ASN A 147 2.88 -5.85 12.25
C ASN A 147 4.31 -5.46 11.86
N LEU A 148 4.75 -5.89 10.68
CA LEU A 148 6.09 -5.61 10.17
C LEU A 148 6.17 -4.20 9.58
N VAL A 149 7.34 -3.57 9.79
CA VAL A 149 7.81 -2.43 9.02
C VAL A 149 9.12 -2.85 8.36
N LEU A 150 9.17 -2.87 7.05
CA LEU A 150 10.34 -3.20 6.28
C LEU A 150 10.94 -1.90 5.74
N LEU A 151 12.20 -1.64 6.05
CA LEU A 151 12.97 -0.50 5.57
C LEU A 151 13.99 -1.04 4.57
N ALA A 152 13.74 -0.82 3.28
CA ALA A 152 14.59 -1.35 2.23
C ALA A 152 15.40 -0.25 1.54
N SER A 153 16.67 -0.55 1.25
CA SER A 153 17.50 0.30 0.38
C SER A 153 16.85 0.47 -0.99
N GLU A 154 17.26 1.46 -1.76
CA GLU A 154 16.69 1.78 -3.07
C GLU A 154 16.69 0.57 -4.01
N ASP A 155 17.72 -0.26 -3.97
CA ASP A 155 17.90 -1.50 -4.75
C ASP A 155 17.34 -2.75 -4.08
N PHE A 156 16.75 -2.61 -2.88
CA PHE A 156 16.26 -3.72 -2.04
C PHE A 156 17.33 -4.73 -1.62
N ASP A 157 18.62 -4.42 -1.72
CA ASP A 157 19.68 -5.34 -1.30
C ASP A 157 19.84 -5.41 0.22
N GLN A 158 19.46 -4.34 0.91
CA GLN A 158 19.43 -4.27 2.36
C GLN A 158 18.00 -4.04 2.83
N VAL A 159 17.51 -4.90 3.73
CA VAL A 159 16.16 -4.79 4.32
C VAL A 159 16.30 -4.91 5.82
N GLU A 160 16.00 -3.81 6.52
CA GLU A 160 15.85 -3.80 7.98
C GLU A 160 14.40 -4.14 8.34
N ILE A 161 14.21 -4.96 9.37
CA ILE A 161 12.89 -5.39 9.84
C ILE A 161 12.63 -4.80 11.22
N ARG A 162 11.47 -4.18 11.38
CA ARG A 162 10.96 -3.72 12.67
C ARG A 162 9.57 -4.27 12.90
N HIS A 163 9.16 -4.34 14.17
CA HIS A 163 7.88 -4.85 14.58
C HIS A 163 7.12 -3.80 15.38
N ILE A 164 5.86 -3.57 15.00
CA ILE A 164 4.93 -2.76 15.78
C ILE A 164 4.06 -3.70 16.60
N THR A 165 4.19 -3.61 17.91
CA THR A 165 3.45 -4.50 18.83
C THR A 165 2.29 -3.77 19.50
N PRO A 166 1.17 -4.47 19.82
CA PRO A 166 0.92 -5.90 19.59
C PRO A 166 0.51 -6.23 18.15
N LEU A 167 0.62 -7.51 17.78
CA LEU A 167 0.03 -8.04 16.55
C LEU A 167 -1.42 -8.43 16.79
N THR A 168 -2.33 -7.93 15.96
CA THR A 168 -3.72 -8.42 15.83
C THR A 168 -3.83 -9.17 14.50
N PRO A 169 -3.91 -10.51 14.47
CA PRO A 169 -3.82 -11.30 13.25
C PRO A 169 -4.87 -10.99 12.19
N THR A 170 -6.06 -10.53 12.58
CA THR A 170 -7.14 -10.18 11.65
C THR A 170 -6.95 -8.81 11.00
N ARG A 171 -6.00 -7.98 11.48
CA ARG A 171 -5.77 -6.61 11.00
C ARG A 171 -4.50 -6.52 10.17
N GLY A 172 -4.62 -6.02 8.96
CA GLY A 172 -3.49 -5.76 8.07
C GLY A 172 -3.38 -4.29 7.68
N PHE A 173 -2.16 -3.82 7.43
CA PHE A 173 -1.94 -2.45 6.95
C PHE A 173 -2.57 -2.26 5.56
N SER A 174 -3.42 -1.25 5.41
CA SER A 174 -4.08 -0.91 4.15
C SER A 174 -3.55 0.40 3.53
N GLU A 175 -2.94 1.27 4.31
CA GLU A 175 -2.29 2.49 3.81
C GLU A 175 -1.43 3.11 4.92
N PHE A 176 -0.46 3.92 4.57
CA PHE A 176 0.18 4.85 5.48
C PHE A 176 0.69 6.11 4.79
N LYS A 177 0.86 7.16 5.56
CA LYS A 177 1.59 8.37 5.17
C LYS A 177 2.54 8.79 6.28
N PHE A 178 3.66 9.39 5.89
CA PHE A 178 4.49 10.09 6.86
C PHE A 178 3.79 11.33 7.38
N LEU A 179 3.84 11.55 8.69
CA LEU A 179 3.31 12.77 9.28
C LEU A 179 4.09 13.98 8.74
N PRO A 180 3.43 14.97 8.15
CA PRO A 180 4.11 16.14 7.62
C PRO A 180 4.97 16.85 8.67
N LYS A 181 6.17 17.28 8.29
CA LYS A 181 7.17 17.96 9.15
C LYS A 181 7.78 17.07 10.24
N SER A 182 7.68 15.76 10.11
CA SER A 182 8.34 14.82 11.02
C SER A 182 9.67 14.32 10.47
N ASP A 183 10.16 14.86 9.34
CA ASP A 183 11.31 14.34 8.61
C ASP A 183 11.17 12.84 8.31
N ASP A 184 9.95 12.41 7.94
CA ASP A 184 9.55 11.03 7.66
C ASP A 184 9.83 10.04 8.81
N THR A 185 9.93 10.54 10.06
CA THR A 185 10.19 9.69 11.24
C THR A 185 8.93 9.18 11.92
N ILE A 186 7.76 9.74 11.61
CA ILE A 186 6.47 9.36 12.19
C ILE A 186 5.53 8.90 11.08
N ILE A 187 4.95 7.74 11.30
CA ILE A 187 3.99 7.10 10.41
C ILE A 187 2.58 7.20 11.00
N VAL A 188 1.64 7.63 10.17
CA VAL A 188 0.19 7.48 10.41
C VAL A 188 -0.29 6.40 9.49
N ALA A 189 -0.79 5.29 10.04
CA ALA A 189 -1.17 4.12 9.27
C ALA A 189 -2.64 3.74 9.49
N LEU A 190 -3.24 3.18 8.45
CA LEU A 190 -4.53 2.50 8.51
C LEU A 190 -4.30 1.00 8.52
N LYS A 191 -5.10 0.31 9.32
CA LYS A 191 -5.26 -1.15 9.26
C LYS A 191 -6.71 -1.48 9.00
N SER A 192 -6.96 -2.45 8.15
CA SER A 192 -8.30 -2.95 7.90
C SER A 192 -8.46 -4.40 8.36
N GLU A 193 -9.65 -4.69 8.81
CA GLU A 193 -10.13 -6.00 9.22
C GLU A 193 -11.37 -6.33 8.41
N GLU A 194 -11.36 -7.48 7.76
CA GLU A 194 -12.47 -8.00 6.98
C GLU A 194 -12.86 -9.35 7.56
N ASN A 195 -14.14 -9.58 7.61
CA ASN A 195 -14.72 -10.88 7.96
C ASN A 195 -15.86 -11.16 6.99
N GLU A 196 -15.61 -12.01 6.00
CA GLU A 196 -16.59 -12.34 4.96
C GLU A 196 -17.81 -13.09 5.52
N GLU A 197 -17.60 -13.97 6.48
CA GLU A 197 -18.68 -14.73 7.11
C GLU A 197 -19.69 -13.80 7.83
N MET A 198 -19.18 -12.78 8.51
CA MET A 198 -19.99 -11.80 9.23
C MET A 198 -20.37 -10.59 8.36
N GLN A 199 -19.89 -10.50 7.14
CA GLN A 199 -20.04 -9.34 6.24
C GLN A 199 -19.70 -8.02 6.93
N SER A 200 -18.63 -8.03 7.72
CA SER A 200 -18.18 -6.87 8.49
C SER A 200 -16.82 -6.39 8.01
N GLN A 201 -16.65 -5.07 7.97
CA GLN A 201 -15.42 -4.39 7.63
C GLN A 201 -15.14 -3.31 8.68
N ASN A 202 -13.91 -3.25 9.16
CA ASN A 202 -13.50 -2.24 10.12
C ASN A 202 -12.16 -1.64 9.71
N THR A 203 -11.98 -0.37 10.01
CA THR A 203 -10.69 0.31 9.85
C THR A 203 -10.22 0.85 11.18
N TYR A 204 -8.93 0.75 11.40
CA TYR A 204 -8.23 1.24 12.57
C TYR A 204 -7.14 2.22 12.12
N ILE A 205 -6.98 3.28 12.89
CA ILE A 205 -5.85 4.21 12.74
C ILE A 205 -4.84 3.97 13.86
N THR A 206 -3.57 4.01 13.52
CA THR A 206 -2.46 3.93 14.48
C THR A 206 -1.37 4.91 14.09
N VAL A 207 -0.60 5.39 15.06
CA VAL A 207 0.55 6.26 14.83
C VAL A 207 1.75 5.72 15.57
N PHE A 208 2.88 5.65 14.90
CA PHE A 208 4.12 5.16 15.49
C PHE A 208 5.35 5.79 14.83
N SER A 209 6.47 5.76 15.56
CA SER A 209 7.76 6.19 15.00
C SER A 209 8.36 5.11 14.11
N LEU A 210 9.25 5.49 13.17
CA LEU A 210 10.05 4.50 12.42
C LEU A 210 10.86 3.57 13.33
N ASN A 211 11.11 3.94 14.57
CA ASN A 211 11.79 3.10 15.55
C ASN A 211 10.87 2.05 16.20
N GLY A 212 9.57 2.11 15.95
CA GLY A 212 8.58 1.18 16.49
C GLY A 212 7.87 1.67 17.77
N ASP A 213 8.13 2.91 18.22
CA ASP A 213 7.44 3.46 19.38
C ASP A 213 6.01 3.84 19.02
N ILE A 214 5.03 3.30 19.74
CA ILE A 214 3.62 3.62 19.55
C ILE A 214 3.31 4.99 20.14
N LEU A 215 2.76 5.88 19.30
CA LEU A 215 2.31 7.21 19.68
C LEU A 215 0.77 7.28 19.80
N LEU A 216 0.08 6.45 19.03
CA LEU A 216 -1.36 6.22 19.10
C LEU A 216 -1.63 4.74 18.88
N GLU A 217 -2.23 4.09 19.87
CA GLU A 217 -2.68 2.69 19.75
C GLU A 217 -3.73 2.52 18.65
N GLU A 218 -3.87 1.28 18.13
CA GLU A 218 -4.89 0.96 17.13
C GLU A 218 -6.28 1.40 17.60
N THR A 219 -6.78 2.48 17.04
CA THR A 219 -8.07 3.09 17.39
C THR A 219 -9.06 2.90 16.25
N ALA A 220 -10.21 2.31 16.53
CA ALA A 220 -11.24 2.07 15.52
C ALA A 220 -11.78 3.39 14.96
N ILE A 221 -11.86 3.48 13.63
CA ILE A 221 -12.57 4.55 12.95
C ILE A 221 -14.06 4.14 12.90
N PRO A 222 -14.98 4.99 13.37
CA PRO A 222 -16.40 4.64 13.39
C PRO A 222 -16.97 4.36 12.00
N GLY A 223 -17.82 3.34 11.91
CA GLY A 223 -18.50 2.93 10.68
C GLY A 223 -18.08 1.53 10.22
N ASN A 224 -18.84 0.96 9.30
CA ASN A 224 -18.54 -0.33 8.67
C ASN A 224 -17.89 -0.05 7.30
N HIS A 225 -16.65 0.46 7.34
CA HIS A 225 -15.92 0.88 6.14
C HIS A 225 -14.52 0.30 6.14
N LYS A 226 -14.06 -0.09 4.96
CA LYS A 226 -12.66 -0.38 4.67
C LYS A 226 -12.05 0.85 3.99
N PHE A 227 -11.27 1.62 4.74
CA PHE A 227 -10.52 2.73 4.17
C PHE A 227 -9.16 2.24 3.68
N GLU A 228 -8.80 2.64 2.46
CA GLU A 228 -7.61 2.21 1.75
C GLU A 228 -6.77 3.39 1.23
N GLY A 229 -7.20 4.62 1.53
CA GLY A 229 -6.47 5.84 1.21
C GLY A 229 -6.41 6.79 2.40
N LEU A 230 -5.26 7.42 2.58
CA LEU A 230 -5.01 8.41 3.62
C LEU A 230 -4.22 9.58 3.03
N GLU A 231 -4.68 10.82 3.28
CA GLU A 231 -3.95 12.00 2.83
C GLU A 231 -4.08 13.16 3.80
N PHE A 232 -3.03 13.97 3.87
CA PHE A 232 -2.99 15.18 4.70
C PHE A 232 -3.30 16.42 3.88
N PHE A 233 -4.31 17.19 4.31
CA PHE A 233 -4.68 18.45 3.67
C PHE A 233 -4.38 19.64 4.55
N TYR A 234 -3.78 20.66 3.96
CA TYR A 234 -3.61 21.97 4.59
C TYR A 234 -4.69 22.91 4.06
N PHE A 235 -5.72 23.19 4.87
CA PHE A 235 -6.82 24.06 4.44
C PHE A 235 -6.58 25.56 4.65
N CYS A 236 -5.54 25.97 5.37
CA CYS A 236 -5.29 27.39 5.63
C CYS A 236 -3.81 27.66 5.86
N LEU A 237 -3.29 28.70 5.19
CA LEU A 237 -1.94 29.23 5.40
C LEU A 237 -1.75 29.91 6.79
N ILE A 238 -2.84 30.14 7.54
CA ILE A 238 -2.83 30.88 8.80
C ILE A 238 -3.26 30.01 9.99
N CYS A 239 -4.05 28.96 9.76
CA CYS A 239 -4.44 28.00 10.79
C CYS A 239 -3.64 26.71 10.61
N PHE A 240 -2.83 26.34 11.59
CA PHE A 240 -2.05 25.08 11.62
C PHE A 240 -2.95 23.82 11.85
N GLU A 241 -4.11 23.77 11.23
CA GLU A 241 -4.96 22.59 11.28
C GLU A 241 -4.57 21.63 10.17
N THR A 242 -3.88 20.56 10.51
CA THR A 242 -3.71 19.41 9.63
C THR A 242 -4.96 18.53 9.75
N ARG A 243 -5.66 18.31 8.65
CA ARG A 243 -6.78 17.35 8.61
C ARG A 243 -6.33 16.10 7.91
N ILE A 244 -6.65 14.97 8.51
CA ILE A 244 -6.52 13.65 7.90
C ILE A 244 -7.81 13.36 7.15
N THR A 245 -7.70 13.00 5.89
CA THR A 245 -8.83 12.48 5.11
C THR A 245 -8.53 11.05 4.74
N VAL A 246 -9.49 10.16 4.98
CA VAL A 246 -9.43 8.76 4.61
C VAL A 246 -10.41 8.51 3.48
N PHE A 247 -10.04 7.61 2.57
CA PHE A 247 -10.81 7.30 1.38
C PHE A 247 -11.12 5.80 1.34
N THR A 248 -12.30 5.46 0.81
CA THR A 248 -12.58 4.11 0.28
C THR A 248 -12.43 4.17 -1.23
N TYR A 249 -12.06 3.08 -1.86
CA TYR A 249 -12.20 2.94 -3.30
C TYR A 249 -13.69 2.94 -3.68
N LEU A 250 -13.99 3.54 -4.81
CA LEU A 250 -15.35 3.59 -5.38
C LEU A 250 -15.68 2.26 -6.05
#